data_86f3e2b44b74f61e9f0eac7128dacd5c
#
_entry.id   86f3e2b44b74f61e9f0eac7128dacd5c
#
_cell.length_a   1.000
_cell.length_b   1.000
_cell.length_c   1.000
_cell.angle_alpha   90.00
_cell.angle_beta   90.00
_cell.angle_gamma   90.00
#
_symmetry.space_group_name_H-M   'P 1'
#
loop_
_entity.id
_entity.type
_entity.pdbx_description
1 polymer ?
#
loop_
_entity_poly.entity_id
_entity_poly.type
_entity_poly.pdbx_seq_one_letter_code
_entity_poly.pdbx_strand_id
1 'polypeptide(L)'
;MSTRFTSVVVIGLGLIGASFAGAYYRAYPDAHITGVDTSSESLEEGLRRKWIQEAILADDKKMFEAIKHADLVMISTPVSAIAQYFKVIADADYKGIVTDTCSTKAIISKQAQEILTYPNNYIPGHPMAGSEKSGIEGSNEDLFQGAHLSLI
;
A
#
# COMPACT_ATOMS: atom_id res chain seq x y z
N MET A 1 23.65 -9.65 0.22
CA MET A 1 22.77 -9.31 -0.93
C MET A 1 21.47 -8.75 -0.39
N SER A 2 21.18 -7.50 -0.68
CA SER A 2 19.91 -6.91 -0.23
C SER A 2 18.78 -7.33 -1.16
N THR A 3 17.70 -7.81 -0.58
CA THR A 3 16.49 -8.15 -1.32
C THR A 3 15.58 -6.92 -1.30
N ARG A 4 15.15 -6.48 -2.47
CA ARG A 4 14.20 -5.37 -2.60
C ARG A 4 13.01 -5.82 -3.43
N PHE A 5 11.89 -5.14 -3.23
CA PHE A 5 10.71 -5.40 -4.04
C PHE A 5 10.81 -4.60 -5.33
N THR A 6 10.68 -5.27 -6.47
CA THR A 6 10.76 -4.62 -7.77
C THR A 6 9.39 -4.21 -8.30
N SER A 7 8.33 -4.81 -7.80
CA SER A 7 6.95 -4.49 -8.16
C SER A 7 6.14 -4.33 -6.90
N VAL A 8 5.61 -3.13 -6.67
CA VAL A 8 4.89 -2.77 -5.45
C VAL A 8 3.52 -2.22 -5.83
N VAL A 9 2.49 -2.70 -5.16
CA VAL A 9 1.14 -2.12 -5.26
C VAL A 9 0.84 -1.40 -3.96
N VAL A 10 0.51 -0.11 -4.07
CA VAL A 10 0.09 0.71 -2.93
C VAL A 10 -1.40 0.99 -3.09
N ILE A 11 -2.19 0.44 -2.19
CA ILE A 11 -3.65 0.63 -2.18
C ILE A 11 -3.96 1.74 -1.19
N GLY A 12 -4.43 2.87 -1.71
CA GLY A 12 -4.66 4.08 -0.94
C GLY A 12 -3.52 5.06 -1.07
N LEU A 13 -3.74 6.15 -1.79
CA LEU A 13 -2.76 7.22 -2.00
C LEU A 13 -3.12 8.46 -1.18
N GLY A 14 -3.48 8.24 0.09
CA GLY A 14 -3.60 9.33 1.04
C GLY A 14 -2.24 9.77 1.55
N LEU A 15 -2.20 10.42 2.71
CA LEU A 15 -0.96 10.92 3.30
C LEU A 15 0.12 9.83 3.41
N ILE A 16 -0.23 8.71 4.01
CA ILE A 16 0.75 7.66 4.33
C ILE A 16 1.12 6.86 3.07
N GLY A 17 0.13 6.40 2.32
CA GLY A 17 0.38 5.58 1.13
C GLY A 17 1.17 6.32 0.06
N ALA A 18 0.82 7.57 -0.21
CA ALA A 18 1.55 8.38 -1.20
C ALA A 18 2.96 8.71 -0.71
N SER A 19 3.13 9.03 0.58
CA SER A 19 4.45 9.29 1.14
C SER A 19 5.35 8.06 1.07
N PHE A 20 4.78 6.88 1.33
CA PHE A 20 5.52 5.63 1.16
C PHE A 20 5.94 5.44 -0.30
N ALA A 21 5.02 5.64 -1.24
CA ALA A 21 5.35 5.48 -2.66
C ALA A 21 6.50 6.40 -3.08
N GLY A 22 6.45 7.66 -2.65
CA GLY A 22 7.51 8.64 -2.95
C GLY A 22 8.85 8.26 -2.35
N ALA A 23 8.85 7.83 -1.09
CA ALA A 23 10.07 7.40 -0.41
C ALA A 23 10.65 6.14 -1.05
N TYR A 24 9.80 5.18 -1.41
CA TYR A 24 10.24 3.95 -2.05
C TYR A 24 10.82 4.22 -3.44
N TYR A 25 10.15 5.06 -4.23
CA TYR A 25 10.64 5.42 -5.55
C TYR A 25 12.01 6.12 -5.46
N ARG A 26 12.18 7.02 -4.49
CA ARG A 26 13.46 7.71 -4.31
C ARG A 26 14.58 6.73 -3.96
N ALA A 27 14.29 5.75 -3.11
CA ALA A 27 15.27 4.74 -2.71
C ALA A 27 15.56 3.75 -3.83
N TYR A 28 14.55 3.40 -4.63
CA TYR A 28 14.64 2.37 -5.67
C TYR A 28 13.97 2.86 -6.95
N PRO A 29 14.64 3.75 -7.72
CA PRO A 29 14.02 4.35 -8.91
C PRO A 29 13.64 3.35 -10.01
N ASP A 30 14.20 2.14 -9.98
CA ASP A 30 13.91 1.10 -10.95
C ASP A 30 12.67 0.28 -10.58
N ALA A 31 12.12 0.48 -9.39
CA ALA A 31 10.93 -0.26 -8.97
C ALA A 31 9.70 0.24 -9.74
N HIS A 32 8.81 -0.69 -10.05
CA HIS A 32 7.51 -0.36 -10.62
C HIS A 32 6.48 -0.28 -9.49
N ILE A 33 5.96 0.91 -9.27
CA ILE A 33 4.98 1.16 -8.21
C ILE A 33 3.63 1.44 -8.85
N THR A 34 2.65 0.62 -8.53
CA THR A 34 1.27 0.79 -8.96
C THR A 34 0.46 1.39 -7.82
N GLY A 35 -0.16 2.53 -8.06
CA GLY A 35 -1.07 3.14 -7.11
C GLY A 35 -2.51 2.75 -7.40
N VAL A 36 -3.26 2.40 -6.36
CA VAL A 36 -4.68 2.09 -6.44
C VAL A 36 -5.43 3.04 -5.49
N ASP A 37 -6.44 3.72 -5.98
CA ASP A 37 -7.24 4.63 -5.16
C ASP A 37 -8.64 4.80 -5.77
N THR A 38 -9.58 5.20 -4.96
CA THR A 38 -10.92 5.56 -5.43
C THR A 38 -10.95 6.94 -6.08
N SER A 39 -9.95 7.77 -5.79
CA SER A 39 -9.84 9.15 -6.28
C SER A 39 -8.93 9.22 -7.50
N SER A 40 -9.50 9.58 -8.66
CA SER A 40 -8.70 9.80 -9.87
C SER A 40 -7.73 10.96 -9.69
N GLU A 41 -8.09 11.97 -8.90
CA GLU A 41 -7.22 13.12 -8.64
C GLU A 41 -5.96 12.71 -7.88
N SER A 42 -6.10 11.84 -6.88
CA SER A 42 -4.95 11.32 -6.14
C SER A 42 -4.03 10.50 -7.04
N LEU A 43 -4.61 9.71 -7.93
CA LEU A 43 -3.84 8.92 -8.89
C LEU A 43 -3.08 9.80 -9.87
N GLU A 44 -3.73 10.82 -10.40
CA GLU A 44 -3.10 11.78 -11.32
C GLU A 44 -1.93 12.50 -10.63
N GLU A 45 -2.11 12.91 -9.39
CA GLU A 45 -1.06 13.59 -8.63
C GLU A 45 0.13 12.65 -8.38
N GLY A 46 -0.13 11.38 -8.06
CA GLY A 46 0.92 10.38 -7.89
C GLY A 46 1.74 10.18 -9.16
N LEU A 47 1.07 10.15 -10.31
CA LEU A 47 1.74 10.06 -11.61
C LEU A 47 2.54 11.33 -11.92
N ARG A 48 1.97 12.50 -11.64
CA ARG A 48 2.62 13.78 -11.87
C ARG A 48 3.91 13.91 -11.05
N ARG A 49 3.89 13.43 -9.82
CA ARG A 49 5.07 13.44 -8.95
C ARG A 49 6.06 12.33 -9.29
N LYS A 50 5.70 11.43 -10.20
CA LYS A 50 6.48 10.23 -10.56
C LYS A 50 6.67 9.25 -9.41
N TRP A 51 5.84 9.35 -8.39
CA TRP A 51 5.87 8.43 -7.25
C TRP A 51 5.24 7.08 -7.57
N ILE A 52 4.35 7.06 -8.56
CA ILE A 52 3.80 5.83 -9.11
C ILE A 52 4.01 5.82 -10.63
N GLN A 53 4.16 4.65 -11.20
CA GLN A 53 4.36 4.46 -12.63
C GLN A 53 3.09 3.96 -13.32
N GLU A 54 2.16 3.43 -12.52
CA GLU A 54 0.86 2.97 -13.01
C GLU A 54 -0.22 3.38 -12.02
N ALA A 55 -1.37 3.82 -12.54
CA ALA A 55 -2.51 4.25 -11.74
C ALA A 55 -3.73 3.41 -12.09
N ILE A 56 -4.39 2.87 -11.08
CA ILE A 56 -5.56 2.02 -11.24
C ILE A 56 -6.66 2.48 -10.29
N LEU A 57 -7.85 2.77 -10.83
CA LEU A 57 -9.01 3.03 -9.99
C LEU A 57 -9.42 1.77 -9.24
N ALA A 58 -9.87 1.93 -8.01
CA ALA A 58 -10.14 0.80 -7.10
C ALA A 58 -11.26 -0.14 -7.60
N ASP A 59 -12.11 0.33 -8.51
CA ASP A 59 -13.17 -0.48 -9.11
C ASP A 59 -12.74 -1.14 -10.43
N ASP A 60 -11.52 -0.90 -10.89
CA ASP A 60 -11.00 -1.44 -12.15
C ASP A 60 -10.47 -2.86 -11.92
N LYS A 61 -10.83 -3.77 -12.81
CA LYS A 61 -10.38 -5.16 -12.78
C LYS A 61 -8.86 -5.31 -12.95
N LYS A 62 -8.20 -4.29 -13.48
CA LYS A 62 -6.72 -4.28 -13.62
C LYS A 62 -6.02 -4.40 -12.28
N MET A 63 -6.67 -4.00 -11.18
CA MET A 63 -6.12 -4.14 -9.83
C MET A 63 -5.81 -5.60 -9.52
N PHE A 64 -6.67 -6.51 -9.94
CA PHE A 64 -6.49 -7.95 -9.73
C PHE A 64 -5.17 -8.46 -10.32
N GLU A 65 -4.90 -8.10 -11.58
CA GLU A 65 -3.65 -8.51 -12.24
C GLU A 65 -2.43 -7.82 -11.65
N ALA A 66 -2.56 -6.55 -11.28
CA ALA A 66 -1.46 -5.81 -10.65
C ALA A 66 -1.05 -6.46 -9.33
N ILE A 67 -2.04 -6.84 -8.49
CA ILE A 67 -1.78 -7.53 -7.23
C ILE A 67 -1.11 -8.87 -7.49
N LYS A 68 -1.63 -9.63 -8.44
CA LYS A 68 -1.12 -10.97 -8.74
C LYS A 68 0.37 -10.99 -9.09
N HIS A 69 0.85 -9.95 -9.74
CA HIS A 69 2.25 -9.85 -10.18
C HIS A 69 3.14 -9.01 -9.26
N ALA A 70 2.62 -8.54 -8.14
CA ALA A 70 3.39 -7.70 -7.22
C ALA A 70 4.26 -8.54 -6.28
N ASP A 71 5.39 -7.97 -5.88
CA ASP A 71 6.24 -8.53 -4.82
C ASP A 71 5.75 -8.10 -3.44
N LEU A 72 5.14 -6.93 -3.36
CA LEU A 72 4.62 -6.36 -2.13
C LEU A 72 3.30 -5.66 -2.41
N VAL A 73 2.31 -5.89 -1.56
CA VAL A 73 1.06 -5.14 -1.55
C VAL A 73 0.96 -4.41 -0.22
N MET A 74 0.91 -3.09 -0.28
CA MET A 74 0.72 -2.26 0.90
C MET A 74 -0.68 -1.66 0.88
N ILE A 75 -1.44 -1.85 1.96
CA ILE A 75 -2.78 -1.30 2.09
C ILE A 75 -2.75 -0.12 3.04
N SER A 76 -3.07 1.05 2.53
CA SER A 76 -3.06 2.31 3.29
C SER A 76 -4.41 3.02 3.14
N THR A 77 -5.48 2.28 3.33
CA THR A 77 -6.85 2.76 3.26
C THR A 77 -7.44 2.93 4.66
N PRO A 78 -8.59 3.59 4.80
CA PRO A 78 -9.30 3.56 6.07
C PRO A 78 -9.60 2.13 6.52
N VAL A 79 -9.67 1.92 7.83
CA VAL A 79 -9.91 0.60 8.45
C VAL A 79 -11.15 -0.07 7.87
N SER A 80 -12.22 0.72 7.63
CA SER A 80 -13.49 0.21 7.12
C SER A 80 -13.40 -0.40 5.72
N ALA A 81 -12.37 -0.05 4.95
CA ALA A 81 -12.21 -0.52 3.57
C ALA A 81 -11.27 -1.72 3.45
N ILE A 82 -10.51 -2.06 4.49
CA ILE A 82 -9.40 -2.99 4.35
C ILE A 82 -9.87 -4.42 4.03
N ALA A 83 -11.01 -4.84 4.57
CA ALA A 83 -11.52 -6.19 4.37
C ALA A 83 -11.80 -6.48 2.89
N GLN A 84 -12.32 -5.51 2.15
CA GLN A 84 -12.61 -5.67 0.73
C GLN A 84 -11.33 -5.90 -0.08
N TYR A 85 -10.24 -5.26 0.30
CA TYR A 85 -8.96 -5.45 -0.37
C TYR A 85 -8.32 -6.79 0.00
N PHE A 86 -8.45 -7.23 1.23
CA PHE A 86 -8.06 -8.59 1.60
C PHE A 86 -8.78 -9.62 0.75
N LYS A 87 -10.06 -9.39 0.46
CA LYS A 87 -10.83 -10.30 -0.38
C LYS A 87 -10.32 -10.33 -1.82
N VAL A 88 -9.98 -9.19 -2.39
CA VAL A 88 -9.38 -9.11 -3.72
C VAL A 88 -8.05 -9.86 -3.76
N ILE A 89 -7.22 -9.69 -2.72
CA ILE A 89 -5.92 -10.35 -2.59
C ILE A 89 -6.12 -11.86 -2.51
N ALA A 90 -7.10 -12.33 -1.74
CA ALA A 90 -7.41 -13.75 -1.63
C ALA A 90 -7.91 -14.32 -2.97
N ASP A 91 -8.79 -13.58 -3.65
CA ASP A 91 -9.33 -14.01 -4.94
C ASP A 91 -8.23 -14.08 -6.01
N ALA A 92 -7.19 -13.26 -5.89
CA ALA A 92 -6.04 -13.29 -6.79
C ALA A 92 -5.07 -14.43 -6.49
N ASP A 93 -5.31 -15.20 -5.44
CA ASP A 93 -4.40 -16.25 -4.97
C ASP A 93 -2.98 -15.72 -4.76
N TYR A 94 -2.89 -14.50 -4.23
CA TYR A 94 -1.61 -13.80 -4.07
C TYR A 94 -0.78 -14.42 -2.95
N LYS A 95 0.44 -14.79 -3.27
CA LYS A 95 1.38 -15.46 -2.36
C LYS A 95 2.51 -14.56 -1.87
N GLY A 96 2.53 -13.32 -2.30
CA GLY A 96 3.53 -12.35 -1.87
C GLY A 96 3.23 -11.77 -0.50
N ILE A 97 4.00 -10.75 -0.16
CA ILE A 97 3.87 -10.08 1.14
C ILE A 97 2.78 -9.02 1.09
N VAL A 98 1.91 -9.05 2.09
CA VAL A 98 0.86 -8.05 2.31
C VAL A 98 1.16 -7.33 3.61
N THR A 99 1.13 -6.01 3.59
CA THR A 99 1.25 -5.19 4.80
C THR A 99 0.22 -4.08 4.77
N ASP A 100 0.05 -3.42 5.91
CA ASP A 100 -0.88 -2.30 6.03
C ASP A 100 -0.29 -1.22 6.94
N THR A 101 -0.98 -0.08 7.01
CA THR A 101 -0.53 1.06 7.81
C THR A 101 -1.53 1.45 8.89
N CYS A 102 -2.55 0.66 9.12
CA CYS A 102 -3.61 0.99 10.07
C CYS A 102 -3.15 0.83 11.51
N SER A 103 -3.71 1.65 12.40
CA SER A 103 -3.39 1.62 13.84
C SER A 103 -4.16 0.54 14.60
N THR A 104 -5.33 0.12 14.11
CA THR A 104 -6.22 -0.81 14.80
C THR A 104 -5.88 -2.25 14.43
N LYS A 105 -4.85 -2.82 15.06
CA LYS A 105 -4.28 -4.10 14.63
C LYS A 105 -5.10 -5.34 14.98
N ALA A 106 -5.75 -5.35 16.12
CA ALA A 106 -6.48 -6.56 16.55
C ALA A 106 -7.57 -6.96 15.55
N ILE A 107 -8.37 -6.00 15.11
CA ILE A 107 -9.46 -6.24 14.16
C ILE A 107 -8.91 -6.62 12.79
N ILE A 108 -7.89 -5.90 12.32
CA ILE A 108 -7.33 -6.11 10.99
C ILE A 108 -6.61 -7.45 10.92
N SER A 109 -5.85 -7.81 11.94
CA SER A 109 -5.16 -9.11 11.99
C SER A 109 -6.17 -10.26 11.99
N LYS A 110 -7.28 -10.10 12.69
CA LYS A 110 -8.35 -11.10 12.69
C LYS A 110 -8.95 -11.23 11.28
N GLN A 111 -9.25 -10.12 10.62
CA GLN A 111 -9.78 -10.12 9.26
C GLN A 111 -8.79 -10.78 8.29
N ALA A 112 -7.50 -10.51 8.43
CA ALA A 112 -6.48 -11.12 7.60
C ALA A 112 -6.48 -12.64 7.76
N GLN A 113 -6.57 -13.14 9.00
CA GLN A 113 -6.62 -14.58 9.28
C GLN A 113 -7.86 -15.23 8.70
N GLU A 114 -8.99 -14.52 8.70
CA GLU A 114 -10.26 -15.06 8.23
C GLU A 114 -10.41 -15.00 6.71
N ILE A 115 -9.84 -13.98 6.06
CA ILE A 115 -10.09 -13.68 4.64
C ILE A 115 -8.95 -14.14 3.73
N LEU A 116 -7.69 -13.92 4.13
CA LEU A 116 -6.55 -14.19 3.26
C LEU A 116 -6.33 -15.70 3.10
N THR A 117 -6.04 -16.11 1.88
CA THR A 117 -5.68 -17.51 1.59
C THR A 117 -4.35 -17.88 2.24
N TYR A 118 -3.42 -16.92 2.29
CA TYR A 118 -2.09 -17.13 2.88
C TYR A 118 -1.86 -16.10 3.99
N PRO A 119 -2.54 -16.26 5.14
CA PRO A 119 -2.47 -15.24 6.20
C PRO A 119 -1.08 -15.08 6.82
N ASN A 120 -0.21 -16.09 6.70
CA ASN A 120 1.16 -15.99 7.20
C ASN A 120 2.02 -15.03 6.38
N ASN A 121 1.57 -14.65 5.18
CA ASN A 121 2.27 -13.67 4.35
C ASN A 121 1.83 -12.23 4.66
N TYR A 122 0.87 -12.07 5.55
CA TYR A 122 0.47 -10.76 6.02
C TYR A 122 1.32 -10.35 7.21
N ILE A 123 1.98 -9.20 7.07
CA ILE A 123 2.83 -8.61 8.12
C ILE A 123 2.16 -7.31 8.55
N PRO A 124 1.49 -7.30 9.69
CA PRO A 124 0.85 -6.06 10.17
C PRO A 124 1.90 -5.02 10.49
N GLY A 125 1.65 -3.80 10.04
CA GLY A 125 2.54 -2.68 10.25
C GLY A 125 1.80 -1.44 10.72
N HIS A 126 2.51 -0.56 11.39
CA HIS A 126 2.01 0.76 11.76
C HIS A 126 3.17 1.74 11.75
N PRO A 127 3.29 2.57 10.70
CA PRO A 127 4.36 3.55 10.67
C PRO A 127 4.11 4.60 11.77
N MET A 128 5.12 4.81 12.58
CA MET A 128 5.09 5.79 13.67
C MET A 128 5.43 7.17 13.12
N ALA A 129 4.72 7.55 12.06
CA ALA A 129 4.90 8.81 11.38
C ALA A 129 3.54 9.33 10.95
N GLY A 130 3.42 10.61 10.80
CA GLY A 130 2.17 11.22 10.38
C GLY A 130 2.26 12.73 10.37
N SER A 131 1.16 13.36 9.99
CA SER A 131 1.04 14.80 9.89
C SER A 131 -0.42 15.17 10.19
N GLU A 132 -0.66 16.42 10.54
CA GLU A 132 -2.03 16.93 10.70
C GLU A 132 -2.74 17.03 9.36
N LYS A 133 -1.97 17.04 8.26
CA LYS A 133 -2.50 17.09 6.90
C LYS A 133 -3.09 15.73 6.51
N SER A 134 -4.03 15.74 5.61
CA SER A 134 -4.65 14.54 5.09
C SER A 134 -4.58 14.52 3.57
N GLY A 135 -4.75 13.34 2.99
CA GLY A 135 -4.72 13.14 1.54
C GLY A 135 -3.32 13.24 0.95
N ILE A 136 -3.26 13.04 -0.37
CA ILE A 136 -1.99 13.06 -1.10
C ILE A 136 -1.33 14.43 -1.07
N GLU A 137 -2.09 15.50 -1.00
CA GLU A 137 -1.55 16.85 -0.96
C GLU A 137 -0.70 17.13 0.27
N GLY A 138 -1.02 16.45 1.38
CA GLY A 138 -0.22 16.52 2.59
C GLY A 138 0.97 15.56 2.59
N SER A 139 1.07 14.70 1.59
CA SER A 139 2.10 13.67 1.53
C SER A 139 3.49 14.26 1.29
N ASN A 140 4.49 13.55 1.76
CA ASN A 140 5.88 13.97 1.68
C ASN A 140 6.77 12.74 1.62
N GLU A 141 7.66 12.68 0.64
CA GLU A 141 8.59 11.55 0.49
C GLU A 141 9.57 11.43 1.65
N ASP A 142 9.71 12.47 2.48
CA ASP A 142 10.56 12.44 3.67
C ASP A 142 9.78 12.10 4.95
N LEU A 143 8.48 11.83 4.86
CA LEU A 143 7.62 11.60 6.02
C LEU A 143 8.15 10.46 6.91
N PHE A 144 8.71 9.42 6.30
CA PHE A 144 9.20 8.25 7.02
C PHE A 144 10.68 8.35 7.42
N GLN A 145 11.36 9.42 7.04
CA GLN A 145 12.76 9.59 7.36
C GLN A 145 12.92 9.73 8.88
N GLY A 146 13.69 8.83 9.48
CA GLY A 146 13.86 8.77 10.93
C GLY A 146 12.66 8.24 11.71
N ALA A 147 11.60 7.82 11.02
CA ALA A 147 10.42 7.26 11.67
C ALA A 147 10.63 5.79 12.04
N HIS A 148 9.83 5.32 12.97
CA HIS A 148 9.82 3.91 13.37
C HIS A 148 8.61 3.21 12.78
N LEU A 149 8.80 1.97 12.35
CA LEU A 149 7.72 1.09 11.93
C LEU A 149 7.49 0.05 13.02
N SER A 150 6.29 0.04 13.58
CA SER A 150 5.91 -0.96 14.56
C SER A 150 5.35 -2.18 13.84
N LEU A 151 5.98 -3.32 14.05
CA LEU A 151 5.50 -4.61 13.54
C LEU A 151 4.89 -5.40 14.67
N ILE A 152 3.74 -5.95 14.41
CA ILE A 152 2.96 -6.65 15.44
C ILE A 152 2.74 -8.11 15.06
#